data_46aeddc610f13f8dee3a4318fab87fd0
#
_entry.id   46aeddc610f13f8dee3a4318fab87fd0
#
_cell.length_a   1.000
_cell.length_b   1.000
_cell.length_c   1.000
_cell.angle_alpha   90.00
_cell.angle_beta   90.00
_cell.angle_gamma   90.00
#
_symmetry.space_group_name_H-M   'P 1'
#
loop_
_entity.id
_entity.type
_entity.pdbx_description
1 polymer ?
#
loop_
_entity_poly.entity_id
_entity_poly.type
_entity_poly.pdbx_seq_one_letter_code
_entity_poly.pdbx_strand_id
1 'polypeptide(L)'
;SKKNSYTQEQLYEQTSSGVVLIQNTYYYKITLSNNGFYSTNYVFSKLQDGELKNISHTISNNFHEINDTIKSTTFGTGFIISPRGTIVTNSHVINPATNKNLIYQALIRYLKKEIDYCNQQLEETRNHLEIFEREIRDNRKLDSQGYAMMMEGIQSSRKWIDTFTQYRNNRIRDLSLSNFEVELCSEIKIAYNGSHITSSNELIDCFVVKDVPNYDLGIIQIADGSNFWNVCKLGEAPKWSSEQMELGWSNIHNAGTISWFTIPQDKYIFNLYNNETHNDEEIKLYMIGFNQGPILALTNDGIKAQITQGYISQNTDSIKIMYSIPALQGSSG
;
A
#
# COMPACT_ATOMS: atom_id res chain seq x y z
N SER A 1 -18.48 -46.63 2.91
CA SER A 1 -19.08 -45.47 2.22
C SER A 1 -18.12 -45.02 1.12
N LYS A 2 -18.55 -45.00 -0.15
CA LYS A 2 -17.80 -44.42 -1.25
C LYS A 2 -17.59 -42.93 -0.92
N LYS A 3 -16.36 -42.50 -0.61
CA LYS A 3 -16.02 -41.08 -0.55
C LYS A 3 -16.28 -40.53 -1.95
N ASN A 4 -17.25 -39.65 -2.12
CA ASN A 4 -17.45 -38.92 -3.37
C ASN A 4 -16.22 -38.00 -3.56
N SER A 5 -15.30 -38.40 -4.42
CA SER A 5 -14.20 -37.54 -4.83
C SER A 5 -14.78 -36.51 -5.82
N TYR A 6 -14.84 -35.25 -5.40
CA TYR A 6 -15.22 -34.16 -6.29
C TYR A 6 -14.18 -34.02 -7.41
N THR A 7 -14.66 -33.72 -8.62
CA THR A 7 -13.77 -33.30 -9.71
C THR A 7 -13.27 -31.87 -9.48
N GLN A 8 -12.19 -31.47 -10.14
CA GLN A 8 -11.69 -30.10 -10.09
C GLN A 8 -12.77 -29.08 -10.47
N GLU A 9 -13.54 -29.37 -11.51
CA GLU A 9 -14.64 -28.52 -12.01
C GLU A 9 -15.75 -28.37 -10.96
N GLN A 10 -16.19 -29.47 -10.36
CA GLN A 10 -17.20 -29.44 -9.31
C GLN A 10 -16.75 -28.64 -8.09
N LEU A 11 -15.49 -28.77 -7.67
CA LEU A 11 -14.94 -27.97 -6.57
C LEU A 11 -14.90 -26.49 -6.92
N TYR A 12 -14.48 -26.16 -8.14
CA TYR A 12 -14.47 -24.78 -8.61
C TYR A 12 -15.86 -24.17 -8.61
N GLU A 13 -16.84 -24.83 -9.22
CA GLU A 13 -18.23 -24.36 -9.27
C GLU A 13 -18.81 -24.15 -7.87
N GLN A 14 -18.52 -25.05 -6.95
CA GLN A 14 -19.03 -24.97 -5.59
C GLN A 14 -18.37 -23.85 -4.75
N THR A 15 -17.07 -23.64 -4.88
CA THR A 15 -16.29 -22.84 -3.91
C THR A 15 -15.79 -21.51 -4.44
N SER A 16 -15.67 -21.35 -5.75
CA SER A 16 -15.05 -20.16 -6.35
C SER A 16 -15.78 -18.84 -6.03
N SER A 17 -17.10 -18.90 -5.76
CA SER A 17 -17.88 -17.72 -5.37
C SER A 17 -17.46 -17.13 -4.01
N GLY A 18 -16.80 -17.92 -3.16
CA GLY A 18 -16.26 -17.48 -1.87
C GLY A 18 -14.82 -16.95 -1.96
N VAL A 19 -14.24 -16.91 -3.16
CA VAL A 19 -12.90 -16.39 -3.38
C VAL A 19 -12.97 -14.95 -3.87
N VAL A 20 -12.13 -14.07 -3.34
CA VAL A 20 -12.09 -12.65 -3.68
C VAL A 20 -10.71 -12.25 -4.15
N LEU A 21 -10.67 -11.35 -5.13
CA LEU A 21 -9.44 -10.62 -5.49
C LEU A 21 -9.27 -9.49 -4.47
N ILE A 22 -8.08 -9.39 -3.89
CA ILE A 22 -7.70 -8.29 -2.99
C ILE A 22 -6.78 -7.36 -3.76
N GLN A 23 -7.07 -6.08 -3.70
CA GLN A 23 -6.19 -4.99 -4.12
C GLN A 23 -5.79 -4.19 -2.88
N ASN A 24 -4.50 -4.07 -2.64
CA ASN A 24 -3.96 -3.19 -1.62
C ASN A 24 -3.15 -2.08 -2.30
N THR A 25 -3.63 -0.85 -2.21
CA THR A 25 -2.94 0.35 -2.68
C THR A 25 -2.34 1.06 -1.48
N TYR A 26 -1.02 1.29 -1.48
CA TYR A 26 -0.30 1.76 -0.31
C TYR A 26 0.89 2.65 -0.66
N TYR A 27 1.33 3.40 0.35
CA TYR A 27 2.61 4.08 0.41
C TYR A 27 3.15 4.04 1.84
N TYR A 28 4.43 4.35 1.99
CA TYR A 28 5.04 4.48 3.32
C TYR A 28 5.22 5.94 3.66
N LYS A 29 4.87 6.31 4.90
CA LYS A 29 5.09 7.61 5.46
C LYS A 29 6.20 7.54 6.48
N ILE A 30 7.19 8.42 6.35
CA ILE A 30 8.24 8.65 7.34
C ILE A 30 7.92 9.94 8.06
N THR A 31 7.91 9.89 9.38
CA THR A 31 7.84 11.06 10.24
C THR A 31 9.17 11.22 10.95
N LEU A 32 9.83 12.36 10.73
CA LEU A 32 10.98 12.81 11.49
C LEU A 32 10.53 13.88 12.47
N SER A 33 10.95 13.78 13.74
CA SER A 33 10.55 14.77 14.74
C SER A 33 11.63 15.00 15.80
N ASN A 34 11.49 16.12 16.50
CA ASN A 34 12.31 16.46 17.66
C ASN A 34 11.41 16.87 18.81
N ASN A 35 11.16 15.95 19.75
CA ASN A 35 10.48 16.17 21.02
C ASN A 35 9.24 17.09 20.96
N GLY A 36 8.45 17.00 19.87
CA GLY A 36 7.20 17.72 19.70
C GLY A 36 7.30 19.17 19.19
N PHE A 37 8.51 19.72 19.00
CA PHE A 37 8.68 21.10 18.52
C PHE A 37 8.70 21.25 17.00
N TYR A 38 9.17 20.23 16.30
CA TYR A 38 9.26 20.23 14.85
C TYR A 38 9.06 18.82 14.32
N SER A 39 8.28 18.71 13.27
CA SER A 39 8.14 17.46 12.54
C SER A 39 8.13 17.71 11.03
N THR A 40 8.61 16.74 10.28
CA THR A 40 8.57 16.73 8.82
C THR A 40 8.21 15.33 8.34
N ASN A 41 7.46 15.26 7.25
CA ASN A 41 6.97 14.01 6.71
C ASN A 41 7.51 13.79 5.29
N TYR A 42 7.92 12.57 5.02
CA TYR A 42 8.24 12.08 3.70
C TYR A 42 7.33 10.91 3.37
N VAL A 43 6.97 10.78 2.11
CA VAL A 43 6.24 9.64 1.58
C VAL A 43 7.02 9.00 0.45
N PHE A 44 6.95 7.68 0.32
CA PHE A 44 7.64 6.93 -0.73
C PHE A 44 6.88 5.65 -1.07
N SER A 45 7.09 5.14 -2.29
CA SER A 45 6.38 3.96 -2.78
C SER A 45 6.93 2.65 -2.23
N LYS A 46 8.24 2.46 -2.27
CA LYS A 46 8.93 1.23 -1.86
C LYS A 46 10.42 1.46 -1.62
N LEU A 47 11.03 0.56 -0.87
CA LEU A 47 12.49 0.43 -0.78
C LEU A 47 12.94 -0.59 -1.83
N GLN A 48 13.80 -0.18 -2.75
CA GLN A 48 14.35 -1.04 -3.80
C GLN A 48 15.84 -0.72 -4.01
N ASP A 49 16.68 -1.75 -4.03
CA ASP A 49 18.14 -1.62 -4.20
C ASP A 49 18.78 -0.65 -3.20
N GLY A 50 18.24 -0.59 -1.98
CA GLY A 50 18.69 0.29 -0.93
C GLY A 50 18.29 1.76 -1.11
N GLU A 51 17.43 2.09 -2.06
CA GLU A 51 16.93 3.45 -2.33
C GLU A 51 15.42 3.54 -2.11
N LEU A 52 14.95 4.70 -1.63
CA LEU A 52 13.54 5.02 -1.55
C LEU A 52 13.06 5.48 -2.92
N LYS A 53 12.09 4.76 -3.50
CA LYS A 53 11.53 5.10 -4.81
C LYS A 53 10.35 6.06 -4.65
N ASN A 54 10.27 7.02 -5.59
CA ASN A 54 9.21 8.05 -5.65
C ASN A 54 9.07 8.82 -4.32
N ILE A 55 10.19 9.09 -3.64
CA ILE A 55 10.17 9.84 -2.38
C ILE A 55 9.79 11.30 -2.61
N SER A 56 8.93 11.83 -1.75
CA SER A 56 8.53 13.23 -1.73
C SER A 56 8.32 13.72 -0.31
N HIS A 57 8.58 14.99 -0.08
CA HIS A 57 8.17 15.67 1.15
C HIS A 57 6.66 15.97 1.08
N THR A 58 5.94 15.79 2.18
CA THR A 58 4.49 16.09 2.25
C THR A 58 4.13 16.79 3.56
N ILE A 59 3.12 17.63 3.49
CA ILE A 59 2.44 18.21 4.65
C ILE A 59 1.05 17.60 4.85
N SER A 60 0.56 16.84 3.85
CA SER A 60 -0.74 16.17 3.91
C SER A 60 -0.68 14.85 4.67
N ASN A 61 -1.74 14.57 5.42
CA ASN A 61 -2.01 13.28 6.04
C ASN A 61 -3.15 12.53 5.32
N ASN A 62 -3.77 13.13 4.30
CA ASN A 62 -4.87 12.55 3.57
C ASN A 62 -4.35 11.62 2.47
N PHE A 63 -4.76 10.34 2.49
CA PHE A 63 -4.36 9.32 1.51
C PHE A 63 -4.67 9.76 0.07
N HIS A 64 -5.82 10.40 -0.17
CA HIS A 64 -6.25 10.80 -1.51
C HIS A 64 -5.48 12.01 -2.06
N GLU A 65 -4.88 12.83 -1.20
CA GLU A 65 -4.05 13.97 -1.61
C GLU A 65 -2.62 13.58 -1.99
N ILE A 66 -2.19 12.36 -1.66
CA ILE A 66 -0.89 11.85 -2.05
C ILE A 66 -0.91 11.48 -3.53
N ASN A 67 0.09 11.98 -4.27
CA ASN A 67 0.23 11.72 -5.70
C ASN A 67 0.26 10.21 -5.99
N ASP A 68 -0.51 9.77 -6.97
CA ASP A 68 -0.63 8.36 -7.34
C ASP A 68 0.69 7.74 -7.80
N THR A 69 1.65 8.54 -8.30
CA THR A 69 3.00 8.05 -8.64
C THR A 69 3.78 7.55 -7.42
N ILE A 70 3.39 7.98 -6.21
CA ILE A 70 3.99 7.54 -4.93
C ILE A 70 3.33 6.24 -4.45
N LYS A 71 2.08 5.99 -4.83
CA LYS A 71 1.36 4.80 -4.41
C LYS A 71 1.83 3.56 -5.16
N SER A 72 1.93 2.46 -4.45
CA SER A 72 2.18 1.12 -4.99
C SER A 72 0.90 0.30 -4.84
N THR A 73 0.69 -0.64 -5.76
CA THR A 73 -0.45 -1.55 -5.69
C THR A 73 0.06 -2.99 -5.69
N THR A 74 -0.46 -3.79 -4.77
CA THR A 74 -0.27 -5.24 -4.75
C THR A 74 -1.63 -5.94 -4.82
N PHE A 75 -1.62 -7.16 -5.33
CA PHE A 75 -2.80 -7.99 -5.46
C PHE A 75 -2.60 -9.30 -4.75
N GLY A 76 -3.69 -9.87 -4.25
CA GLY A 76 -3.69 -11.18 -3.62
C GLY A 76 -5.07 -11.83 -3.71
N THR A 77 -5.15 -13.00 -3.12
CA THR A 77 -6.39 -13.78 -3.01
C THR A 77 -6.89 -13.74 -1.58
N GLY A 78 -8.19 -13.77 -1.39
CA GLY A 78 -8.82 -13.91 -0.09
C GLY A 78 -9.97 -14.91 -0.12
N PHE A 79 -10.29 -15.45 1.04
CA PHE A 79 -11.35 -16.45 1.25
C PHE A 79 -12.37 -15.95 2.26
N ILE A 80 -13.63 -15.95 1.88
CA ILE A 80 -14.74 -15.53 2.76
C ILE A 80 -14.98 -16.63 3.80
N ILE A 81 -14.86 -16.30 5.08
CA ILE A 81 -15.02 -17.24 6.19
C ILE A 81 -16.24 -16.96 7.06
N SER A 82 -16.99 -15.89 6.76
CA SER A 82 -18.15 -15.48 7.53
C SER A 82 -19.21 -14.86 6.63
N PRO A 83 -20.51 -15.08 6.90
CA PRO A 83 -21.58 -14.39 6.20
C PRO A 83 -21.57 -12.88 6.40
N ARG A 84 -20.78 -12.38 7.35
CA ARG A 84 -20.61 -10.95 7.61
C ARG A 84 -19.46 -10.32 6.81
N GLY A 85 -18.84 -11.07 5.88
CA GLY A 85 -17.78 -10.57 5.02
C GLY A 85 -16.39 -10.50 5.68
N THR A 86 -16.13 -11.39 6.66
CA THR A 86 -14.76 -11.61 7.15
C THR A 86 -14.00 -12.46 6.14
N ILE A 87 -12.80 -12.03 5.79
CA ILE A 87 -11.97 -12.61 4.75
C ILE A 87 -10.58 -12.92 5.32
N VAL A 88 -10.07 -14.09 5.02
CA VAL A 88 -8.70 -14.51 5.34
C VAL A 88 -7.83 -14.37 4.11
N THR A 89 -6.61 -13.88 4.30
CA THR A 89 -5.57 -13.73 3.28
C THR A 89 -4.18 -13.86 3.90
N ASN A 90 -3.12 -13.69 3.12
CA ASN A 90 -1.77 -13.59 3.64
C ASN A 90 -1.46 -12.20 4.21
N SER A 91 -0.63 -12.16 5.27
CA SER A 91 -0.18 -10.91 5.90
C SER A 91 0.53 -10.00 4.90
N HIS A 92 1.43 -10.53 4.06
CA HIS A 92 2.19 -9.74 3.10
C HIS A 92 1.32 -9.06 2.02
N VAL A 93 0.07 -9.52 1.78
CA VAL A 93 -0.89 -8.88 0.88
C VAL A 93 -1.43 -7.58 1.48
N ILE A 94 -1.74 -7.61 2.79
CA ILE A 94 -2.34 -6.47 3.50
C ILE A 94 -1.31 -5.58 4.19
N ASN A 95 -0.15 -6.13 4.52
CA ASN A 95 0.94 -5.47 5.22
C ASN A 95 2.30 -5.84 4.58
N PRO A 96 2.64 -5.23 3.44
CA PRO A 96 3.93 -5.46 2.79
C PRO A 96 5.08 -5.19 3.75
N ALA A 97 5.94 -6.19 3.93
CA ALA A 97 7.01 -6.14 4.92
C ALA A 97 8.00 -4.99 4.66
N THR A 98 8.40 -4.30 5.73
CA THR A 98 9.41 -3.25 5.68
C THR A 98 10.48 -3.45 6.73
N ASN A 99 11.72 -3.07 6.38
CA ASN A 99 12.81 -3.00 7.33
C ASN A 99 13.09 -1.52 7.68
N LYS A 100 12.65 -1.12 8.87
CA LYS A 100 12.78 0.26 9.35
C LYS A 100 14.22 0.77 9.33
N ASN A 101 15.21 -0.08 9.67
CA ASN A 101 16.62 0.30 9.66
C ASN A 101 17.13 0.58 8.25
N LEU A 102 16.75 -0.25 7.28
CA LEU A 102 17.14 -0.03 5.87
C LEU A 102 16.47 1.23 5.30
N ILE A 103 15.21 1.49 5.66
CA ILE A 103 14.51 2.72 5.28
C ILE A 103 15.21 3.95 5.86
N TYR A 104 15.59 3.91 7.15
CA TYR A 104 16.32 5.00 7.78
C TYR A 104 17.65 5.28 7.07
N GLN A 105 18.44 4.25 6.78
CA GLN A 105 19.71 4.42 6.05
C GLN A 105 19.49 4.96 4.63
N ALA A 106 18.44 4.52 3.96
CA ALA A 106 18.10 5.02 2.63
C ALA A 106 17.66 6.50 2.67
N LEU A 107 16.89 6.90 3.68
CA LEU A 107 16.51 8.30 3.89
C LEU A 107 17.73 9.19 4.16
N ILE A 108 18.65 8.76 5.01
CA ILE A 108 19.89 9.51 5.26
C ILE A 108 20.69 9.71 3.97
N ARG A 109 20.82 8.67 3.15
CA ARG A 109 21.49 8.78 1.84
C ARG A 109 20.77 9.75 0.91
N TYR A 110 19.45 9.68 0.86
CA TYR A 110 18.62 10.60 0.08
C TYR A 110 18.84 12.05 0.50
N LEU A 111 18.72 12.36 1.81
CA LEU A 111 18.90 13.71 2.35
C LEU A 111 20.31 14.26 2.07
N LYS A 112 21.34 13.43 2.17
CA LYS A 112 22.73 13.83 1.82
C LYS A 112 22.85 14.15 0.33
N LYS A 113 22.31 13.32 -0.56
CA LYS A 113 22.29 13.59 -2.01
C LYS A 113 21.59 14.92 -2.34
N GLU A 114 20.46 15.21 -1.67
CA GLU A 114 19.73 16.46 -1.83
C GLU A 114 20.57 17.69 -1.37
N ILE A 115 21.30 17.56 -0.26
CA ILE A 115 22.19 18.60 0.24
C ILE A 115 23.35 18.83 -0.74
N ASP A 116 23.96 17.77 -1.25
CA ASP A 116 25.08 17.86 -2.21
C ASP A 116 24.61 18.52 -3.51
N TYR A 117 23.43 18.12 -4.01
CA TYR A 117 22.80 18.77 -5.17
C TYR A 117 22.59 20.27 -4.94
N CYS A 118 22.03 20.66 -3.77
CA CYS A 118 21.85 22.08 -3.44
C CYS A 118 23.18 22.84 -3.36
N ASN A 119 24.23 22.23 -2.82
CA ASN A 119 25.56 22.86 -2.75
C ASN A 119 26.11 23.11 -4.16
N GLN A 120 26.00 22.15 -5.07
CA GLN A 120 26.39 22.31 -6.46
C GLN A 120 25.61 23.43 -7.14
N GLN A 121 24.27 23.43 -7.00
CA GLN A 121 23.43 24.48 -7.60
C GLN A 121 23.74 25.89 -7.04
N LEU A 122 24.06 25.98 -5.76
CA LEU A 122 24.45 27.21 -5.12
C LEU A 122 25.80 27.73 -5.69
N GLU A 123 26.75 26.85 -5.91
CA GLU A 123 28.06 27.22 -6.51
C GLU A 123 27.87 27.70 -7.97
N GLU A 124 27.17 26.94 -8.79
CA GLU A 124 26.88 27.31 -10.19
C GLU A 124 26.13 28.64 -10.28
N THR A 125 25.10 28.86 -9.44
CA THR A 125 24.31 30.10 -9.46
C THR A 125 25.14 31.32 -8.99
N ARG A 126 26.02 31.13 -8.00
CA ARG A 126 26.93 32.19 -7.56
C ARG A 126 27.93 32.59 -8.65
N ASN A 127 28.46 31.60 -9.36
CA ASN A 127 29.37 31.88 -10.50
C ASN A 127 28.64 32.66 -11.60
N HIS A 128 27.39 32.34 -11.93
CA HIS A 128 26.58 33.10 -12.87
C HIS A 128 26.32 34.53 -12.38
N LEU A 129 26.01 34.70 -11.09
CA LEU A 129 25.81 36.02 -10.50
C LEU A 129 27.07 36.90 -10.64
N GLU A 130 28.25 36.34 -10.33
CA GLU A 130 29.53 37.04 -10.48
C GLU A 130 29.78 37.46 -11.93
N ILE A 131 29.46 36.61 -12.92
CA ILE A 131 29.59 36.95 -14.34
C ILE A 131 28.71 38.14 -14.69
N PHE A 132 27.42 38.12 -14.33
CA PHE A 132 26.51 39.22 -14.60
C PHE A 132 26.95 40.53 -13.93
N GLU A 133 27.39 40.48 -12.67
CA GLU A 133 27.86 41.65 -11.93
C GLU A 133 29.17 42.21 -12.53
N ARG A 134 30.05 41.34 -13.03
CA ARG A 134 31.28 41.72 -13.74
C ARG A 134 30.97 42.39 -15.07
N GLU A 135 30.07 41.82 -15.88
CA GLU A 135 29.68 42.37 -17.16
C GLU A 135 29.08 43.78 -17.01
N ILE A 136 28.22 44.00 -16.01
CA ILE A 136 27.68 45.33 -15.74
C ILE A 136 28.77 46.32 -15.33
N ARG A 137 29.72 45.89 -14.51
CA ARG A 137 30.80 46.76 -14.00
C ARG A 137 31.80 47.16 -15.09
N ASP A 138 32.19 46.17 -15.90
CA ASP A 138 33.33 46.30 -16.82
C ASP A 138 32.91 46.75 -18.24
N ASN A 139 31.66 46.49 -18.64
CA ASN A 139 31.15 46.80 -19.98
C ASN A 139 30.39 48.13 -20.01
N ARG A 140 31.17 49.25 -20.17
CA ARG A 140 30.61 50.62 -20.28
C ARG A 140 29.78 50.89 -21.54
N LYS A 141 29.68 49.94 -22.48
CA LYS A 141 28.97 50.07 -23.76
C LYS A 141 27.67 49.27 -23.80
N LEU A 142 27.19 48.72 -22.65
CA LEU A 142 25.89 48.06 -22.59
C LEU A 142 24.80 49.07 -22.97
N ASP A 143 24.01 48.72 -23.97
CA ASP A 143 22.78 49.44 -24.25
C ASP A 143 21.72 49.20 -23.18
N SER A 144 20.64 49.95 -23.22
CA SER A 144 19.56 49.88 -22.24
C SER A 144 18.93 48.46 -22.15
N GLN A 145 18.86 47.74 -23.29
CA GLN A 145 18.32 46.40 -23.35
C GLN A 145 19.25 45.36 -22.71
N GLY A 146 20.56 45.42 -23.05
CA GLY A 146 21.56 44.56 -22.45
C GLY A 146 21.69 44.76 -20.95
N TYR A 147 21.66 46.04 -20.49
CA TYR A 147 21.62 46.34 -19.06
C TYR A 147 20.41 45.73 -18.35
N ALA A 148 19.23 45.87 -18.93
CA ALA A 148 17.98 45.31 -18.37
C ALA A 148 18.06 43.78 -18.26
N MET A 149 18.54 43.06 -19.28
CA MET A 149 18.73 41.62 -19.27
C MET A 149 19.72 41.17 -18.17
N MET A 150 20.84 41.88 -18.00
CA MET A 150 21.82 41.56 -16.95
C MET A 150 21.22 41.77 -15.55
N MET A 151 20.47 42.83 -15.34
CA MET A 151 19.77 43.07 -14.06
C MET A 151 18.71 42.02 -13.74
N GLU A 152 17.95 41.54 -14.73
CA GLU A 152 17.03 40.43 -14.57
C GLU A 152 17.77 39.15 -14.20
N GLY A 153 18.91 38.85 -14.84
CA GLY A 153 19.79 37.73 -14.51
C GLY A 153 20.28 37.78 -13.06
N ILE A 154 20.72 38.95 -12.60
CA ILE A 154 21.13 39.17 -11.20
C ILE A 154 19.98 38.90 -10.22
N GLN A 155 18.81 39.46 -10.48
CA GLN A 155 17.63 39.26 -9.61
C GLN A 155 17.22 37.80 -9.56
N SER A 156 17.17 37.12 -10.69
CA SER A 156 16.89 35.69 -10.81
C SER A 156 17.91 34.85 -10.03
N SER A 157 19.21 35.09 -10.23
CA SER A 157 20.28 34.37 -9.53
C SER A 157 20.17 34.54 -8.00
N ARG A 158 19.92 35.75 -7.50
CA ARG A 158 19.73 36.00 -6.06
C ARG A 158 18.53 35.22 -5.51
N LYS A 159 17.40 35.23 -6.22
CA LYS A 159 16.22 34.45 -5.82
C LYS A 159 16.52 32.94 -5.76
N TRP A 160 17.24 32.41 -6.72
CA TRP A 160 17.64 31.00 -6.74
C TRP A 160 18.60 30.67 -5.59
N ILE A 161 19.57 31.53 -5.28
CA ILE A 161 20.49 31.37 -4.14
C ILE A 161 19.66 31.27 -2.82
N ASP A 162 18.71 32.15 -2.61
CA ASP A 162 17.84 32.11 -1.44
C ASP A 162 17.03 30.81 -1.38
N THR A 163 16.44 30.40 -2.49
CA THR A 163 15.63 29.18 -2.60
C THR A 163 16.46 27.94 -2.26
N PHE A 164 17.62 27.75 -2.91
CA PHE A 164 18.47 26.58 -2.65
C PHE A 164 19.08 26.61 -1.25
N THR A 165 19.37 27.80 -0.70
CA THR A 165 19.84 27.92 0.67
C THR A 165 18.79 27.47 1.68
N GLN A 166 17.53 27.90 1.52
CA GLN A 166 16.43 27.46 2.38
C GLN A 166 16.19 25.96 2.26
N TYR A 167 16.13 25.43 1.04
CA TYR A 167 15.92 24.01 0.81
C TYR A 167 17.02 23.16 1.46
N ARG A 168 18.30 23.50 1.22
CA ARG A 168 19.44 22.85 1.85
C ARG A 168 19.37 22.88 3.37
N ASN A 169 19.07 24.04 3.97
CA ASN A 169 19.00 24.19 5.41
C ASN A 169 17.88 23.33 6.02
N ASN A 170 16.75 23.19 5.32
CA ASN A 170 15.68 22.27 5.72
C ASN A 170 16.18 20.83 5.74
N ARG A 171 16.93 20.37 4.71
CA ARG A 171 17.47 19.00 4.66
C ARG A 171 18.53 18.76 5.74
N ILE A 172 19.38 19.74 6.04
CA ILE A 172 20.34 19.67 7.14
C ILE A 172 19.61 19.55 8.49
N ARG A 173 18.54 20.33 8.68
CA ARG A 173 17.71 20.23 9.88
C ARG A 173 17.06 18.85 9.99
N ASP A 174 16.49 18.31 8.90
CA ASP A 174 15.86 16.99 8.87
C ASP A 174 16.85 15.90 9.28
N LEU A 175 18.13 15.98 8.84
CA LEU A 175 19.20 15.07 9.27
C LEU A 175 19.51 15.13 10.77
N SER A 176 19.21 16.25 11.44
CA SER A 176 19.46 16.42 12.87
C SER A 176 18.32 15.91 13.76
N LEU A 177 17.19 15.47 13.17
CA LEU A 177 16.04 14.99 13.92
C LEU A 177 16.30 13.59 14.49
N SER A 178 15.97 13.38 15.76
CA SER A 178 16.32 12.18 16.52
C SER A 178 15.24 11.10 16.46
N ASN A 179 13.99 11.49 16.29
CA ASN A 179 12.87 10.54 16.26
C ASN A 179 12.52 10.18 14.81
N PHE A 180 12.43 8.88 14.55
CA PHE A 180 12.15 8.32 13.24
C PHE A 180 11.03 7.29 13.37
N GLU A 181 9.93 7.54 12.68
CA GLU A 181 8.80 6.63 12.60
C GLU A 181 8.49 6.31 11.14
N VAL A 182 8.09 5.06 10.88
CA VAL A 182 7.62 4.61 9.57
C VAL A 182 6.25 4.00 9.75
N GLU A 183 5.31 4.50 8.99
CA GLU A 183 3.92 4.06 8.95
C GLU A 183 3.58 3.57 7.53
N LEU A 184 2.88 2.44 7.44
CA LEU A 184 2.23 1.98 6.21
C LEU A 184 0.85 2.64 6.13
N CYS A 185 0.62 3.42 5.09
CA CYS A 185 -0.68 3.97 4.74
C CYS A 185 -1.25 3.15 3.59
N SER A 186 -2.41 2.52 3.78
CA SER A 186 -2.97 1.60 2.78
C SER A 186 -4.49 1.70 2.67
N GLU A 187 -4.99 1.46 1.46
CA GLU A 187 -6.41 1.19 1.17
C GLU A 187 -6.52 -0.23 0.63
N ILE A 188 -7.36 -1.03 1.29
CA ILE A 188 -7.62 -2.41 0.90
C ILE A 188 -9.03 -2.49 0.34
N LYS A 189 -9.12 -3.03 -0.87
CA LYS A 189 -10.38 -3.23 -1.59
C LYS A 189 -10.46 -4.63 -2.13
N ILE A 190 -11.68 -5.13 -2.34
CA ILE A 190 -11.91 -6.46 -2.90
C ILE A 190 -12.83 -6.42 -4.10
N ALA A 191 -12.72 -7.47 -4.92
CA ALA A 191 -13.70 -7.83 -5.91
C ALA A 191 -14.14 -9.29 -5.72
N TYR A 192 -15.44 -9.55 -5.80
CA TYR A 192 -15.94 -10.92 -5.83
C TYR A 192 -15.58 -11.61 -7.14
N ASN A 193 -15.30 -12.92 -7.06
CA ASN A 193 -15.16 -13.75 -8.26
C ASN A 193 -16.43 -13.65 -9.13
N GLY A 194 -16.25 -13.43 -10.43
CA GLY A 194 -17.35 -13.21 -11.39
C GLY A 194 -17.80 -11.75 -11.52
N SER A 195 -17.25 -10.80 -10.76
CA SER A 195 -17.61 -9.38 -10.90
C SER A 195 -17.02 -8.78 -12.17
N HIS A 196 -17.82 -7.92 -12.83
CA HIS A 196 -17.34 -7.04 -13.89
C HIS A 196 -16.88 -5.73 -13.25
N ILE A 197 -15.58 -5.43 -13.36
CA ILE A 197 -14.99 -4.22 -12.81
C ILE A 197 -14.37 -3.42 -13.92
N THR A 198 -14.87 -2.21 -14.13
CA THR A 198 -14.39 -1.27 -15.14
C THR A 198 -13.56 -0.15 -14.53
N SER A 199 -13.71 0.09 -13.22
CA SER A 199 -12.96 1.09 -12.47
C SER A 199 -12.68 0.67 -11.03
N SER A 200 -11.68 1.27 -10.40
CA SER A 200 -11.34 1.02 -8.99
C SER A 200 -12.46 1.44 -8.02
N ASN A 201 -13.40 2.29 -8.44
CA ASN A 201 -14.54 2.72 -7.63
C ASN A 201 -15.61 1.63 -7.47
N GLU A 202 -15.55 0.57 -8.28
CA GLU A 202 -16.45 -0.59 -8.18
C GLU A 202 -15.93 -1.65 -7.22
N LEU A 203 -14.71 -1.48 -6.72
CA LEU A 203 -14.14 -2.32 -5.69
C LEU A 203 -14.76 -2.00 -4.33
N ILE A 204 -14.90 -3.00 -3.49
CA ILE A 204 -15.51 -2.92 -2.18
C ILE A 204 -14.43 -2.65 -1.13
N ASP A 205 -14.60 -1.58 -0.35
CA ASP A 205 -13.65 -1.21 0.69
C ASP A 205 -13.59 -2.25 1.81
N CYS A 206 -12.40 -2.47 2.33
CA CYS A 206 -12.14 -3.36 3.45
C CYS A 206 -11.19 -2.70 4.45
N PHE A 207 -11.22 -3.18 5.69
CA PHE A 207 -10.24 -2.79 6.71
C PHE A 207 -9.57 -4.02 7.34
N VAL A 208 -8.37 -3.83 7.84
CA VAL A 208 -7.62 -4.89 8.53
C VAL A 208 -8.19 -5.09 9.92
N VAL A 209 -8.63 -6.31 10.21
CA VAL A 209 -9.06 -6.73 11.55
C VAL A 209 -7.88 -7.24 12.35
N LYS A 210 -7.05 -8.09 11.71
CA LYS A 210 -5.87 -8.69 12.35
C LYS A 210 -4.80 -8.98 11.33
N ASP A 211 -3.57 -8.72 11.73
CA ASP A 211 -2.36 -9.09 11.01
C ASP A 211 -1.48 -9.95 11.92
N VAL A 212 -1.07 -11.12 11.43
CA VAL A 212 -0.22 -12.08 12.14
C VAL A 212 0.98 -12.45 11.26
N PRO A 213 1.98 -11.56 11.14
CA PRO A 213 3.08 -11.69 10.20
C PRO A 213 3.91 -12.97 10.38
N ASN A 214 4.04 -13.47 11.62
CA ASN A 214 4.78 -14.68 11.92
C ASN A 214 4.23 -15.95 11.25
N TYR A 215 2.93 -15.92 10.92
CA TYR A 215 2.23 -17.01 10.22
C TYR A 215 1.83 -16.61 8.80
N ASP A 216 2.24 -15.43 8.35
CA ASP A 216 1.81 -14.83 7.09
C ASP A 216 0.28 -14.85 6.92
N LEU A 217 -0.44 -14.54 7.99
CA LEU A 217 -1.90 -14.58 8.06
C LEU A 217 -2.45 -13.17 8.27
N GLY A 218 -3.38 -12.78 7.41
CA GLY A 218 -4.15 -11.54 7.51
C GLY A 218 -5.65 -11.80 7.56
N ILE A 219 -6.36 -11.00 8.34
CA ILE A 219 -7.83 -11.00 8.40
C ILE A 219 -8.31 -9.60 8.07
N ILE A 220 -9.15 -9.50 7.07
CA ILE A 220 -9.82 -8.26 6.67
C ILE A 220 -11.34 -8.40 6.77
N GLN A 221 -12.02 -7.29 6.87
CA GLN A 221 -13.45 -7.20 6.97
C GLN A 221 -13.98 -6.22 5.92
N ILE A 222 -15.07 -6.54 5.25
CA ILE A 222 -15.77 -5.62 4.35
C ILE A 222 -16.22 -4.40 5.16
N ALA A 223 -15.88 -3.21 4.68
CA ALA A 223 -16.22 -1.94 5.29
C ALA A 223 -17.66 -1.57 4.95
N ASP A 224 -18.59 -2.00 5.78
CA ASP A 224 -19.99 -1.56 5.79
C ASP A 224 -20.27 -0.91 7.14
N GLY A 225 -21.05 0.15 7.16
CA GLY A 225 -21.39 0.87 8.40
C GLY A 225 -21.98 -0.01 9.49
N SER A 226 -22.65 -1.12 9.12
CA SER A 226 -23.20 -2.10 10.05
C SER A 226 -22.13 -3.01 10.68
N ASN A 227 -20.96 -3.17 10.06
CA ASN A 227 -19.86 -4.00 10.56
C ASN A 227 -19.01 -3.31 11.62
N PHE A 228 -19.13 -2.00 11.76
CA PHE A 228 -18.39 -1.21 12.74
C PHE A 228 -18.47 -1.78 14.17
N TRP A 229 -19.67 -2.12 14.61
CA TRP A 229 -19.89 -2.65 15.97
C TRP A 229 -19.31 -4.05 16.21
N ASN A 230 -19.19 -4.86 15.17
CA ASN A 230 -18.62 -6.19 15.29
C ASN A 230 -17.12 -6.15 15.55
N VAL A 231 -16.43 -5.18 14.98
CA VAL A 231 -14.98 -4.97 15.18
C VAL A 231 -14.71 -4.42 16.58
N CYS A 232 -15.54 -3.49 17.06
CA CYS A 232 -15.42 -2.96 18.43
C CYS A 232 -15.63 -4.04 19.50
N LYS A 233 -16.45 -5.06 19.24
CA LYS A 233 -16.68 -6.18 20.17
C LYS A 233 -15.51 -7.16 20.25
N LEU A 234 -14.63 -7.22 19.26
CA LEU A 234 -13.44 -8.09 19.26
C LEU A 234 -12.29 -7.54 20.10
N GLY A 235 -12.45 -6.35 20.72
CA GLY A 235 -11.49 -5.78 21.66
C GLY A 235 -10.26 -5.12 21.01
N GLU A 236 -10.13 -5.17 19.72
CA GLU A 236 -9.08 -4.46 18.97
C GLU A 236 -9.74 -3.31 18.21
N ALA A 237 -9.61 -2.08 18.73
CA ALA A 237 -10.06 -0.90 17.99
C ALA A 237 -9.25 -0.81 16.69
N PRO A 238 -9.86 -0.85 15.50
CA PRO A 238 -9.15 -0.62 14.28
C PRO A 238 -8.55 0.78 14.32
N LYS A 239 -7.35 0.96 13.78
CA LYS A 239 -6.77 2.29 13.55
C LYS A 239 -7.51 2.95 12.40
N TRP A 240 -8.67 3.48 12.68
CA TRP A 240 -9.51 4.15 11.71
C TRP A 240 -9.03 5.58 11.53
N SER A 241 -9.10 6.08 10.30
CA SER A 241 -8.99 7.52 10.07
C SER A 241 -10.18 8.23 10.71
N SER A 242 -10.00 9.51 11.07
CA SER A 242 -11.09 10.33 11.63
C SER A 242 -12.33 10.34 10.73
N GLU A 243 -12.13 10.32 9.40
CA GLU A 243 -13.21 10.27 8.41
C GLU A 243 -13.97 8.94 8.40
N GLN A 244 -13.26 7.81 8.56
CA GLN A 244 -13.90 6.50 8.68
C GLN A 244 -14.72 6.38 9.97
N MET A 245 -14.25 7.00 11.06
CA MET A 245 -15.04 7.09 12.31
C MET A 245 -16.29 7.96 12.14
N GLU A 246 -16.19 9.10 11.48
CA GLU A 246 -17.34 9.99 11.23
C GLU A 246 -18.39 9.36 10.33
N LEU A 247 -17.98 8.67 9.26
CA LEU A 247 -18.88 7.90 8.39
C LEU A 247 -19.59 6.77 9.14
N GLY A 248 -18.87 6.08 10.04
CA GLY A 248 -19.44 5.07 10.92
C GLY A 248 -20.49 5.64 11.87
N TRP A 249 -20.21 6.77 12.52
CA TRP A 249 -21.12 7.43 13.45
C TRP A 249 -22.35 8.03 12.77
N SER A 250 -22.19 8.65 11.59
CA SER A 250 -23.32 9.24 10.85
C SER A 250 -24.32 8.18 10.38
N ASN A 251 -23.82 7.02 9.96
CA ASN A 251 -24.66 5.89 9.56
C ASN A 251 -25.41 5.25 10.72
N ILE A 252 -24.83 5.21 11.92
CA ILE A 252 -25.45 4.69 13.13
C ILE A 252 -26.58 5.58 13.63
N HIS A 253 -26.43 6.91 13.55
CA HIS A 253 -27.45 7.87 14.00
C HIS A 253 -28.62 7.98 13.05
N ASN A 254 -28.44 7.69 11.77
CA ASN A 254 -29.49 7.77 10.75
C ASN A 254 -30.24 6.46 10.50
N ALA A 255 -29.74 5.33 11.01
CA ALA A 255 -30.38 4.04 10.85
C ALA A 255 -31.32 3.75 12.02
N GLY A 256 -32.60 3.99 11.86
CA GLY A 256 -33.65 3.60 12.79
C GLY A 256 -33.82 2.08 12.97
N THR A 257 -33.05 1.27 12.25
CA THR A 257 -32.92 -0.19 12.35
C THR A 257 -31.50 -0.57 11.98
N ILE A 258 -30.78 -1.23 12.86
CA ILE A 258 -29.46 -1.81 12.56
C ILE A 258 -29.70 -2.99 11.60
N SER A 259 -29.59 -2.75 10.31
CA SER A 259 -29.52 -3.84 9.35
C SER A 259 -28.09 -4.41 9.39
N TRP A 260 -27.97 -5.67 9.75
CA TRP A 260 -26.68 -6.34 9.74
C TRP A 260 -26.27 -6.58 8.29
N PHE A 261 -25.07 -6.08 7.91
CA PHE A 261 -24.51 -6.43 6.62
C PHE A 261 -24.36 -7.96 6.51
N THR A 262 -24.81 -8.49 5.41
CA THR A 262 -24.55 -9.87 4.99
C THR A 262 -24.06 -9.86 3.55
N ILE A 263 -23.04 -10.68 3.28
CA ILE A 263 -22.59 -10.90 1.90
C ILE A 263 -23.75 -11.47 1.06
N PRO A 264 -23.70 -11.34 -0.28
CA PRO A 264 -24.69 -11.99 -1.16
C PRO A 264 -24.82 -13.48 -0.85
N GLN A 265 -26.05 -13.99 -0.86
CA GLN A 265 -26.36 -15.38 -0.44
C GLN A 265 -25.76 -16.45 -1.35
N ASP A 266 -25.38 -16.09 -2.58
CA ASP A 266 -24.73 -16.96 -3.55
C ASP A 266 -23.25 -17.19 -3.27
N LYS A 267 -22.68 -16.50 -2.27
CA LYS A 267 -21.24 -16.62 -1.95
C LYS A 267 -20.97 -17.82 -1.06
N TYR A 268 -19.98 -18.61 -1.44
CA TYR A 268 -19.50 -19.72 -0.62
C TYR A 268 -18.74 -19.21 0.61
N ILE A 269 -18.98 -19.83 1.78
CA ILE A 269 -18.30 -19.52 3.03
C ILE A 269 -17.41 -20.70 3.38
N PHE A 270 -16.11 -20.46 3.42
CA PHE A 270 -15.14 -21.50 3.77
C PHE A 270 -15.20 -21.82 5.25
N ASN A 271 -15.27 -23.12 5.57
CA ASN A 271 -15.24 -23.61 6.94
C ASN A 271 -13.80 -23.96 7.34
N LEU A 272 -13.25 -23.21 8.28
CA LEU A 272 -11.88 -23.41 8.79
C LEU A 272 -11.79 -24.51 9.87
N TYR A 273 -12.94 -25.06 10.33
CA TYR A 273 -12.97 -26.01 11.45
C TYR A 273 -13.04 -27.49 11.03
N ASN A 274 -12.88 -27.78 9.74
CA ASN A 274 -12.90 -29.18 9.30
C ASN A 274 -11.55 -29.84 9.57
N ASN A 275 -11.40 -30.39 10.77
CA ASN A 275 -10.19 -31.08 11.25
C ASN A 275 -10.13 -32.55 10.80
N GLU A 276 -10.59 -32.92 9.63
CA GLU A 276 -10.31 -34.24 9.11
C GLU A 276 -8.81 -34.33 8.78
N THR A 277 -8.02 -34.81 9.74
CA THR A 277 -6.61 -35.19 9.53
C THR A 277 -6.58 -36.43 8.64
N HIS A 278 -6.27 -36.24 7.38
CA HIS A 278 -6.01 -37.34 6.48
C HIS A 278 -4.52 -37.66 6.47
N ASN A 279 -4.16 -38.86 6.91
CA ASN A 279 -2.79 -39.37 6.92
C ASN A 279 -2.35 -40.00 5.57
N ASP A 280 -3.10 -39.78 4.50
CA ASP A 280 -2.84 -40.44 3.21
C ASP A 280 -1.95 -39.59 2.30
N GLU A 281 -0.83 -40.12 1.88
CA GLU A 281 0.19 -39.51 1.00
C GLU A 281 -0.33 -39.17 -0.42
N GLU A 282 -1.53 -39.57 -0.79
CA GLU A 282 -2.16 -39.35 -2.12
C GLU A 282 -3.29 -38.30 -2.10
N ILE A 283 -3.34 -37.40 -1.12
CA ILE A 283 -4.39 -36.39 -1.09
C ILE A 283 -4.11 -35.35 -2.17
N LYS A 284 -5.04 -35.26 -3.12
CA LYS A 284 -5.06 -34.16 -4.10
C LYS A 284 -5.45 -32.87 -3.41
N LEU A 285 -4.63 -31.84 -3.61
CA LEU A 285 -4.90 -30.49 -3.17
C LEU A 285 -5.31 -29.63 -4.36
N TYR A 286 -6.22 -28.70 -4.10
CA TYR A 286 -6.63 -27.69 -5.06
C TYR A 286 -6.40 -26.31 -4.46
N MET A 287 -5.78 -25.44 -5.24
CA MET A 287 -5.62 -24.03 -4.92
C MET A 287 -6.50 -23.23 -5.86
N ILE A 288 -7.36 -22.39 -5.30
CA ILE A 288 -8.21 -21.47 -6.06
C ILE A 288 -7.75 -20.06 -5.72
N GLY A 289 -7.46 -19.24 -6.74
CA GLY A 289 -7.00 -17.89 -6.49
C GLY A 289 -6.78 -17.08 -7.77
N PHE A 290 -6.34 -15.85 -7.60
CA PHE A 290 -6.09 -14.91 -8.69
C PHE A 290 -4.60 -14.84 -9.03
N ASN A 291 -4.11 -15.87 -9.73
CA ASN A 291 -2.73 -15.93 -10.20
C ASN A 291 -2.39 -14.71 -11.06
N GLN A 292 -1.29 -14.01 -10.77
CA GLN A 292 -0.87 -12.77 -11.41
C GLN A 292 -1.89 -11.61 -11.30
N GLY A 293 -2.77 -11.66 -10.29
CA GLY A 293 -3.74 -10.60 -10.03
C GLY A 293 -4.66 -10.33 -11.22
N PRO A 294 -4.98 -9.06 -11.52
CA PRO A 294 -5.92 -8.71 -12.57
C PRO A 294 -5.47 -9.10 -13.98
N ILE A 295 -4.15 -9.27 -14.22
CA ILE A 295 -3.61 -9.54 -15.57
C ILE A 295 -4.20 -10.82 -16.17
N LEU A 296 -4.31 -11.89 -15.37
CA LEU A 296 -4.91 -13.15 -15.81
C LEU A 296 -6.36 -13.34 -15.31
N ALA A 297 -6.79 -12.58 -14.33
CA ALA A 297 -8.12 -12.70 -13.77
C ALA A 297 -9.20 -12.04 -14.64
N LEU A 298 -8.86 -10.96 -15.36
CA LEU A 298 -9.80 -10.25 -16.23
C LEU A 298 -10.17 -11.10 -17.45
N THR A 299 -11.46 -11.43 -17.56
CA THR A 299 -12.03 -12.14 -18.71
C THR A 299 -13.22 -11.35 -19.26
N ASN A 300 -13.73 -11.76 -20.44
CA ASN A 300 -14.94 -11.15 -21.00
C ASN A 300 -16.17 -11.32 -20.10
N ASP A 301 -16.16 -12.31 -19.22
CA ASP A 301 -17.24 -12.63 -18.27
C ASP A 301 -16.97 -12.11 -16.84
N GLY A 302 -16.05 -11.17 -16.68
CA GLY A 302 -15.65 -10.61 -15.39
C GLY A 302 -14.35 -11.19 -14.84
N ILE A 303 -14.05 -10.89 -13.58
CA ILE A 303 -12.88 -11.40 -12.88
C ILE A 303 -13.10 -12.86 -12.52
N LYS A 304 -12.20 -13.75 -12.94
CA LYS A 304 -12.28 -15.19 -12.65
C LYS A 304 -11.05 -15.69 -11.92
N ALA A 305 -11.28 -16.32 -10.77
CA ALA A 305 -10.25 -17.08 -10.07
C ALA A 305 -9.85 -18.31 -10.91
N GLN A 306 -8.60 -18.73 -10.75
CA GLN A 306 -8.07 -19.92 -11.38
C GLN A 306 -7.97 -21.05 -10.36
N ILE A 307 -8.14 -22.30 -10.82
CA ILE A 307 -7.94 -23.47 -9.99
C ILE A 307 -6.73 -24.26 -10.50
N THR A 308 -5.81 -24.57 -9.61
CA THR A 308 -4.66 -25.42 -9.88
C THR A 308 -4.65 -26.61 -8.92
N GLN A 309 -4.10 -27.73 -9.37
CA GLN A 309 -4.05 -28.95 -8.55
C GLN A 309 -2.60 -29.37 -8.28
N GLY A 310 -2.41 -30.07 -7.19
CA GLY A 310 -1.17 -30.69 -6.81
C GLY A 310 -1.37 -31.71 -5.69
N TYR A 311 -0.29 -32.07 -5.02
CA TYR A 311 -0.28 -33.05 -3.97
C TYR A 311 0.49 -32.51 -2.76
N ILE A 312 0.21 -33.05 -1.59
CA ILE A 312 1.08 -32.84 -0.42
C ILE A 312 2.43 -33.48 -0.74
N SER A 313 3.51 -32.70 -0.76
CA SER A 313 4.85 -33.19 -1.00
C SER A 313 5.59 -33.54 0.30
N GLN A 314 5.26 -32.86 1.39
CA GLN A 314 5.82 -33.12 2.71
C GLN A 314 4.93 -32.53 3.80
N ASN A 315 4.70 -33.32 4.84
CA ASN A 315 4.08 -32.85 6.09
C ASN A 315 5.21 -32.57 7.09
N THR A 316 5.62 -31.31 7.24
CA THR A 316 6.84 -30.93 7.97
C THR A 316 6.60 -30.77 9.46
N ASP A 317 5.45 -30.24 9.84
CA ASP A 317 5.04 -30.03 11.24
C ASP A 317 3.53 -29.73 11.33
N SER A 318 3.03 -29.45 12.53
CA SER A 318 1.62 -29.11 12.78
C SER A 318 1.19 -27.74 12.21
N ILE A 319 2.13 -26.95 11.69
CA ILE A 319 1.90 -25.55 11.26
C ILE A 319 2.05 -25.39 9.75
N LYS A 320 2.93 -26.19 9.11
CA LYS A 320 3.31 -26.04 7.70
C LYS A 320 3.13 -27.35 6.94
N ILE A 321 2.54 -27.21 5.75
CA ILE A 321 2.41 -28.29 4.77
C ILE A 321 3.13 -27.84 3.50
N MET A 322 4.00 -28.70 2.97
CA MET A 322 4.58 -28.48 1.64
C MET A 322 3.75 -29.19 0.57
N TYR A 323 3.51 -28.50 -0.54
CA TYR A 323 2.72 -29.01 -1.65
C TYR A 323 3.38 -28.71 -2.99
N SER A 324 2.99 -29.45 -4.02
CA SER A 324 3.55 -29.37 -5.38
C SER A 324 2.75 -28.45 -6.31
N ILE A 325 1.80 -27.66 -5.80
CA ILE A 325 0.99 -26.77 -6.62
C ILE A 325 1.85 -25.59 -7.07
N PRO A 326 1.94 -25.30 -8.39
CA PRO A 326 2.61 -24.09 -8.87
C PRO A 326 1.91 -22.85 -8.34
N ALA A 327 2.64 -22.00 -7.60
CA ALA A 327 2.17 -20.71 -7.11
C ALA A 327 2.82 -19.60 -7.93
N LEU A 328 2.01 -18.65 -8.40
CA LEU A 328 2.44 -17.44 -9.10
C LEU A 328 2.15 -16.21 -8.23
N GLN A 329 2.76 -15.08 -8.56
CA GLN A 329 2.47 -13.81 -7.88
C GLN A 329 0.96 -13.52 -7.97
N GLY A 330 0.33 -13.13 -6.84
CA GLY A 330 -1.12 -12.94 -6.73
C GLY A 330 -1.89 -14.18 -6.27
N SER A 331 -1.26 -15.38 -6.25
CA SER A 331 -1.86 -16.57 -5.64
C SER A 331 -1.87 -16.53 -4.12
N SER A 332 -1.20 -15.55 -3.53
CA SER A 332 -1.12 -15.38 -2.08
C SER A 332 -2.49 -15.09 -1.48
N GLY A 333 -2.94 -15.94 -0.56
CA GLY A 333 -4.24 -15.85 0.09
C GLY A 333 -4.53 -17.04 0.98
#